data_deecbaa7ac3e6820a9fe05f250e0398e
#
_entry.id   deecbaa7ac3e6820a9fe05f250e0398e
#
_cell.length_a   1.000
_cell.length_b   1.000
_cell.length_c   1.000
_cell.angle_alpha   90.00
_cell.angle_beta   90.00
_cell.angle_gamma   90.00
#
_symmetry.space_group_name_H-M   'P 1'
#
loop_
_entity.id
_entity.type
_entity.pdbx_description
1 polymer ?
#
loop_
_entity_poly.entity_id
_entity_poly.type
_entity_poly.pdbx_seq_one_letter_code
_entity_poly.pdbx_strand_id
1 'polypeptide(L)'
;WIVLMQVIILISLIVWSFIDPSQNLALLISVGLVIAVASATQDITVDALRIEQINENETKVMAAGAAMAVVGWWTGYKLGGVLALFTAEVFENMGIVDYWQTTFLVLGVVIILMNIGLMFVYEPVKTDREAKQKETDKAIEKRLGSNNFINKFFIYITGTIGGPIISFLKKNGFAIAVGILGFIFLFKIGEAFLGRMSIVFYKEIGFSKGQIAIYSKGLGWITTIVFTLLGGVMAMRTGTIKTMFFAGGLMALTNLLFAFLYWTGKSELLFAIAVIADDISAAFATVAFVAFISLLVDRTYTATQYA
;
A
#
# COMPACT_ATOMS: atom_id res chain seq x y z
N TRP A 1 14.46 -6.86 -8.10
CA TRP A 1 13.54 -5.76 -8.45
C TRP A 1 13.50 -4.68 -7.37
N ILE A 2 13.32 -5.01 -6.08
CA ILE A 2 13.22 -4.02 -4.99
C ILE A 2 14.43 -3.08 -5.00
N VAL A 3 15.65 -3.62 -5.00
CA VAL A 3 16.88 -2.82 -5.03
C VAL A 3 16.96 -1.94 -6.28
N LEU A 4 16.56 -2.47 -7.45
CA LEU A 4 16.54 -1.70 -8.69
C LEU A 4 15.60 -0.49 -8.58
N MET A 5 14.39 -0.68 -8.06
CA MET A 5 13.45 0.42 -7.86
C MET A 5 13.97 1.45 -6.85
N GLN A 6 14.61 1.00 -5.78
CA GLN A 6 15.22 1.91 -4.80
C GLN A 6 16.39 2.69 -5.37
N VAL A 7 17.19 2.12 -6.25
CA VAL A 7 18.25 2.83 -6.97
C VAL A 7 17.66 3.91 -7.89
N ILE A 8 16.57 3.60 -8.61
CA ILE A 8 15.86 4.58 -9.43
C ILE A 8 15.32 5.72 -8.56
N ILE A 9 14.69 5.41 -7.41
CA ILE A 9 14.19 6.42 -6.48
C ILE A 9 15.33 7.28 -5.95
N LEU A 10 16.46 6.68 -5.56
CA LEU A 10 17.62 7.39 -5.05
C LEU A 10 18.18 8.36 -6.08
N ILE A 11 18.41 7.91 -7.31
CA ILE A 11 18.90 8.76 -8.41
C ILE A 11 17.88 9.90 -8.67
N SER A 12 16.60 9.57 -8.69
CA SER A 12 15.54 10.56 -8.92
C SER A 12 15.46 11.60 -7.81
N LEU A 13 15.65 11.21 -6.53
CA LEU A 13 15.74 12.16 -5.41
C LEU A 13 16.94 13.08 -5.53
N ILE A 14 18.10 12.55 -5.93
CA ILE A 14 19.28 13.37 -6.18
C ILE A 14 19.03 14.37 -7.31
N VAL A 15 18.46 13.93 -8.42
CA VAL A 15 18.08 14.83 -9.53
C VAL A 15 17.06 15.87 -9.06
N TRP A 16 16.05 15.45 -8.30
CA TRP A 16 15.01 16.35 -7.77
C TRP A 16 15.56 17.42 -6.85
N SER A 17 16.62 17.09 -6.08
CA SER A 17 17.27 18.05 -5.19
C SER A 17 17.90 19.25 -5.92
N PHE A 18 18.25 19.11 -7.21
CA PHE A 18 18.84 20.19 -8.02
C PHE A 18 17.83 20.95 -8.87
N ILE A 19 16.55 20.61 -8.83
CA ILE A 19 15.50 21.26 -9.63
C ILE A 19 14.87 22.40 -8.84
N ASP A 20 14.93 23.63 -9.37
CA ASP A 20 14.18 24.75 -8.85
C ASP A 20 12.72 24.66 -9.33
N PRO A 21 11.74 24.49 -8.42
CA PRO A 21 10.32 24.39 -8.78
C PRO A 21 9.78 25.64 -9.51
N SER A 22 10.36 26.81 -9.23
CA SER A 22 9.92 28.07 -9.82
C SER A 22 10.29 28.22 -11.29
N GLN A 23 11.38 27.54 -11.70
CA GLN A 23 11.91 27.63 -13.07
C GLN A 23 11.52 26.44 -13.93
N ASN A 24 11.38 25.24 -13.36
CA ASN A 24 11.23 24.00 -14.13
C ASN A 24 10.20 23.01 -13.54
N LEU A 25 8.97 23.51 -13.37
CA LEU A 25 7.88 22.70 -12.79
C LEU A 25 7.60 21.42 -13.58
N ALA A 26 7.70 21.46 -14.93
CA ALA A 26 7.47 20.29 -15.78
C ALA A 26 8.51 19.17 -15.53
N LEU A 27 9.78 19.53 -15.37
CA LEU A 27 10.84 18.58 -15.05
C LEU A 27 10.66 18.01 -13.64
N LEU A 28 10.30 18.85 -12.66
CA LEU A 28 10.00 18.43 -11.30
C LEU A 28 8.87 17.38 -11.27
N ILE A 29 7.78 17.64 -11.99
CA ILE A 29 6.63 16.71 -12.10
C ILE A 29 7.06 15.40 -12.79
N SER A 30 7.87 15.49 -13.85
CA SER A 30 8.34 14.32 -14.58
C SER A 30 9.19 13.39 -13.73
N VAL A 31 10.14 13.96 -12.97
CA VAL A 31 10.98 13.19 -12.01
C VAL A 31 10.12 12.63 -10.87
N GLY A 32 9.16 13.42 -10.35
CA GLY A 32 8.18 12.96 -9.37
C GLY A 32 7.34 11.76 -9.87
N LEU A 33 6.97 11.76 -11.14
CA LEU A 33 6.28 10.63 -11.75
C LEU A 33 7.16 9.38 -11.82
N VAL A 34 8.45 9.51 -12.13
CA VAL A 34 9.41 8.39 -12.11
C VAL A 34 9.51 7.81 -10.69
N ILE A 35 9.61 8.66 -9.67
CA ILE A 35 9.61 8.21 -8.26
C ILE A 35 8.31 7.47 -7.93
N ALA A 36 7.16 8.01 -8.32
CA ALA A 36 5.86 7.39 -8.04
C ALA A 36 5.73 6.01 -8.71
N VAL A 37 6.13 5.86 -9.97
CA VAL A 37 6.11 4.58 -10.68
C VAL A 37 7.08 3.58 -10.05
N ALA A 38 8.30 4.00 -9.72
CA ALA A 38 9.28 3.14 -9.06
C ALA A 38 8.80 2.70 -7.66
N SER A 39 8.21 3.61 -6.87
CA SER A 39 7.65 3.30 -5.56
C SER A 39 6.49 2.33 -5.66
N ALA A 40 5.54 2.54 -6.58
CA ALA A 40 4.43 1.61 -6.78
C ALA A 40 4.91 0.21 -7.20
N THR A 41 5.92 0.13 -8.09
CA THR A 41 6.52 -1.14 -8.49
C THR A 41 7.22 -1.83 -7.33
N GLN A 42 7.88 -1.06 -6.47
CA GLN A 42 8.52 -1.56 -5.26
C GLN A 42 7.49 -2.14 -4.29
N ASP A 43 6.39 -1.44 -4.03
CA ASP A 43 5.31 -1.91 -3.14
C ASP A 43 4.79 -3.29 -3.56
N ILE A 44 4.47 -3.44 -4.84
CA ILE A 44 4.02 -4.72 -5.41
C ILE A 44 5.07 -5.82 -5.20
N THR A 45 6.35 -5.48 -5.39
CA THR A 45 7.44 -6.46 -5.29
C THR A 45 7.70 -6.87 -3.84
N VAL A 46 7.60 -5.94 -2.89
CA VAL A 46 7.73 -6.21 -1.44
C VAL A 46 6.58 -7.10 -0.96
N ASP A 47 5.35 -6.80 -1.35
CA ASP A 47 4.19 -7.62 -0.99
C ASP A 47 4.27 -9.03 -1.60
N ALA A 48 4.72 -9.14 -2.85
CA ALA A 48 4.96 -10.44 -3.47
C ALA A 48 6.03 -11.23 -2.71
N LEU A 49 7.16 -10.62 -2.35
CA LEU A 49 8.20 -11.26 -1.55
C LEU A 49 7.68 -11.74 -0.20
N ARG A 50 6.91 -10.90 0.51
CA ARG A 50 6.28 -11.27 1.78
C ARG A 50 5.36 -12.49 1.66
N ILE A 51 4.51 -12.52 0.62
CA ILE A 51 3.61 -13.64 0.36
C ILE A 51 4.41 -14.91 0.05
N GLU A 52 5.49 -14.77 -0.71
CA GLU A 52 6.33 -15.89 -1.14
C GLU A 52 7.18 -16.51 -0.03
N GLN A 53 7.53 -15.74 0.99
CA GLN A 53 8.25 -16.23 2.17
C GLN A 53 7.40 -17.09 3.11
N ILE A 54 6.08 -17.04 2.99
CA ILE A 54 5.15 -17.75 3.89
C ILE A 54 4.54 -18.94 3.14
N ASN A 55 4.44 -20.11 3.76
CA ASN A 55 3.82 -21.28 3.12
C ASN A 55 2.31 -21.09 2.93
N GLU A 56 1.73 -21.72 1.86
CA GLU A 56 0.30 -21.59 1.54
C GLU A 56 -0.63 -22.06 2.67
N ASN A 57 -0.20 -23.07 3.41
CA ASN A 57 -0.99 -23.66 4.49
C ASN A 57 -0.90 -22.85 5.81
N GLU A 58 0.01 -21.87 5.89
CA GLU A 58 0.25 -21.07 7.08
C GLU A 58 -0.60 -19.80 7.12
N THR A 59 -1.93 -19.95 7.12
CA THR A 59 -2.89 -18.83 7.09
C THR A 59 -2.71 -17.86 8.26
N LYS A 60 -2.30 -18.36 9.44
CA LYS A 60 -2.02 -17.52 10.62
C LYS A 60 -0.79 -16.66 10.41
N VAL A 61 0.28 -17.23 9.84
CA VAL A 61 1.52 -16.50 9.53
C VAL A 61 1.25 -15.47 8.44
N MET A 62 0.40 -15.80 7.45
CA MET A 62 -0.02 -14.85 6.42
C MET A 62 -0.75 -13.64 7.03
N ALA A 63 -1.64 -13.85 7.99
CA ALA A 63 -2.31 -12.75 8.70
C ALA A 63 -1.33 -11.88 9.52
N ALA A 64 -0.34 -12.50 10.18
CA ALA A 64 0.71 -11.77 10.88
C ALA A 64 1.58 -10.96 9.92
N GLY A 65 1.98 -11.55 8.78
CA GLY A 65 2.73 -10.88 7.73
C GLY A 65 1.97 -9.68 7.14
N ALA A 66 0.65 -9.82 6.94
CA ALA A 66 -0.20 -8.72 6.50
C ALA A 66 -0.24 -7.58 7.52
N ALA A 67 -0.37 -7.89 8.82
CA ALA A 67 -0.33 -6.88 9.88
C ALA A 67 1.00 -6.13 9.90
N MET A 68 2.12 -6.84 9.79
CA MET A 68 3.45 -6.21 9.74
C MET A 68 3.65 -5.34 8.50
N ALA A 69 3.14 -5.75 7.34
CA ALA A 69 3.16 -4.94 6.13
C ALA A 69 2.38 -3.62 6.31
N VAL A 70 1.18 -3.69 6.89
CA VAL A 70 0.34 -2.50 7.15
C VAL A 70 0.99 -1.57 8.18
N VAL A 71 1.58 -2.11 9.26
CA VAL A 71 2.35 -1.33 10.24
C VAL A 71 3.55 -0.65 9.57
N GLY A 72 4.30 -1.39 8.74
CA GLY A 72 5.45 -0.87 7.99
C GLY A 72 5.04 0.25 7.06
N TRP A 73 3.97 0.09 6.30
CA TRP A 73 3.44 1.09 5.39
C TRP A 73 3.04 2.38 6.11
N TRP A 74 2.23 2.29 7.17
CA TRP A 74 1.82 3.45 7.96
C TRP A 74 2.99 4.14 8.64
N THR A 75 3.93 3.36 9.19
CA THR A 75 5.12 3.89 9.85
C THR A 75 6.03 4.62 8.85
N GLY A 76 6.31 3.99 7.70
CA GLY A 76 7.12 4.59 6.64
C GLY A 76 6.51 5.88 6.10
N TYR A 77 5.21 5.88 5.82
CA TYR A 77 4.48 7.06 5.36
C TYR A 77 4.53 8.22 6.37
N LYS A 78 4.29 7.94 7.66
CA LYS A 78 4.26 8.97 8.71
C LYS A 78 5.66 9.44 9.09
N LEU A 79 6.57 8.50 9.42
CA LEU A 79 7.94 8.85 9.81
C LEU A 79 8.73 9.49 8.66
N GLY A 80 8.56 9.01 7.43
CA GLY A 80 9.18 9.61 6.25
C GLY A 80 8.76 11.07 6.07
N GLY A 81 7.46 11.36 6.21
CA GLY A 81 6.96 12.74 6.15
C GLY A 81 7.47 13.63 7.29
N VAL A 82 7.48 13.11 8.53
CA VAL A 82 8.04 13.83 9.68
C VAL A 82 9.53 14.09 9.50
N LEU A 83 10.29 13.09 9.08
CA LEU A 83 11.72 13.21 8.85
C LEU A 83 12.04 14.27 7.79
N ALA A 84 11.28 14.28 6.67
CA ALA A 84 11.47 15.26 5.62
C ALA A 84 11.20 16.68 6.09
N LEU A 85 10.08 16.92 6.77
CA LEU A 85 9.70 18.27 7.23
C LEU A 85 10.60 18.75 8.36
N PHE A 86 10.93 17.88 9.32
CA PHE A 86 11.78 18.25 10.45
C PHE A 86 13.22 18.56 10.01
N THR A 87 13.79 17.76 9.11
CA THR A 87 15.12 18.04 8.55
C THR A 87 15.13 19.32 7.74
N ALA A 88 14.09 19.59 6.94
CA ALA A 88 13.98 20.83 6.19
C ALA A 88 13.93 22.05 7.13
N GLU A 89 13.12 22.00 8.19
CA GLU A 89 13.02 23.07 9.18
C GLU A 89 14.34 23.31 9.94
N VAL A 90 15.03 22.23 10.34
CA VAL A 90 16.34 22.33 11.01
C VAL A 90 17.37 23.01 10.11
N PHE A 91 17.45 22.61 8.84
CA PHE A 91 18.41 23.20 7.89
C PHE A 91 18.05 24.64 7.53
N GLU A 92 16.77 24.99 7.42
CA GLU A 92 16.30 26.35 7.23
C GLU A 92 16.72 27.24 8.43
N ASN A 93 16.50 26.77 9.66
CA ASN A 93 16.90 27.48 10.88
C ASN A 93 18.42 27.61 11.04
N MET A 94 19.21 26.70 10.46
CA MET A 94 20.66 26.81 10.37
C MET A 94 21.16 27.79 9.30
N GLY A 95 20.24 28.40 8.53
CA GLY A 95 20.56 29.37 7.48
C GLY A 95 21.07 28.75 6.20
N ILE A 96 20.83 27.44 5.97
CA ILE A 96 21.18 26.77 4.72
C ILE A 96 20.20 27.21 3.64
N VAL A 97 20.70 27.85 2.59
CA VAL A 97 19.86 28.40 1.51
C VAL A 97 19.13 27.27 0.78
N ASP A 98 19.83 26.18 0.49
CA ASP A 98 19.29 25.02 -0.25
C ASP A 98 18.85 23.92 0.72
N TYR A 99 18.04 24.25 1.74
CA TYR A 99 17.64 23.32 2.79
C TYR A 99 16.81 22.14 2.26
N TRP A 100 15.99 22.32 1.22
CA TRP A 100 15.28 21.21 0.58
C TRP A 100 16.22 20.25 -0.15
N GLN A 101 17.23 20.77 -0.85
CA GLN A 101 18.26 19.96 -1.47
C GLN A 101 18.97 19.05 -0.45
N THR A 102 19.40 19.66 0.66
CA THR A 102 20.07 18.95 1.75
C THR A 102 19.14 17.91 2.37
N THR A 103 17.84 18.23 2.53
CA THR A 103 16.81 17.29 3.02
C THR A 103 16.66 16.07 2.11
N PHE A 104 16.58 16.26 0.80
CA PHE A 104 16.49 15.13 -0.14
C PHE A 104 17.75 14.26 -0.13
N LEU A 105 18.93 14.84 0.07
CA LEU A 105 20.15 14.05 0.25
C LEU A 105 20.13 13.21 1.53
N VAL A 106 19.62 13.74 2.64
CA VAL A 106 19.42 12.98 3.88
C VAL A 106 18.45 11.83 3.67
N LEU A 107 17.32 12.05 2.98
CA LEU A 107 16.40 10.99 2.61
C LEU A 107 17.05 9.94 1.72
N GLY A 108 17.94 10.35 0.81
CA GLY A 108 18.75 9.45 0.01
C GLY A 108 19.65 8.54 0.86
N VAL A 109 20.27 9.07 1.92
CA VAL A 109 21.05 8.26 2.88
C VAL A 109 20.15 7.25 3.59
N VAL A 110 18.93 7.62 3.98
CA VAL A 110 17.96 6.68 4.58
C VAL A 110 17.65 5.53 3.62
N ILE A 111 17.46 5.81 2.33
CA ILE A 111 17.23 4.77 1.31
C ILE A 111 18.43 3.84 1.20
N ILE A 112 19.65 4.36 1.23
CA ILE A 112 20.89 3.53 1.21
C ILE A 112 20.92 2.60 2.43
N LEU A 113 20.63 3.10 3.63
CA LEU A 113 20.57 2.29 4.85
C LEU A 113 19.50 1.20 4.76
N MET A 114 18.32 1.52 4.21
CA MET A 114 17.27 0.52 3.98
C MET A 114 17.70 -0.56 2.97
N ASN A 115 18.45 -0.19 1.91
CA ASN A 115 19.01 -1.16 0.97
C ASN A 115 20.03 -2.11 1.64
N ILE A 116 20.86 -1.60 2.56
CA ILE A 116 21.77 -2.44 3.34
C ILE A 116 20.97 -3.42 4.19
N GLY A 117 19.89 -2.96 4.85
CA GLY A 117 18.98 -3.82 5.60
C GLY A 117 18.33 -4.91 4.72
N LEU A 118 18.00 -4.58 3.47
CA LEU A 118 17.40 -5.52 2.53
C LEU A 118 18.32 -6.68 2.14
N MET A 119 19.64 -6.50 2.21
CA MET A 119 20.62 -7.57 1.94
C MET A 119 20.51 -8.74 2.94
N PHE A 120 19.92 -8.52 4.11
CA PHE A 120 19.70 -9.55 5.13
C PHE A 120 18.34 -10.26 4.99
N VAL A 121 17.51 -9.83 4.05
CA VAL A 121 16.19 -10.44 3.83
C VAL A 121 16.32 -11.69 2.98
N TYR A 122 15.78 -12.81 3.46
CA TYR A 122 15.80 -14.09 2.75
C TYR A 122 14.88 -14.03 1.52
N GLU A 123 15.43 -14.39 0.36
CA GLU A 123 14.66 -14.58 -0.87
C GLU A 123 14.45 -16.08 -1.13
N PRO A 124 13.18 -16.56 -1.20
CA PRO A 124 12.90 -17.97 -1.44
C PRO A 124 13.32 -18.40 -2.85
N VAL A 125 13.78 -19.64 -2.99
CA VAL A 125 14.26 -20.20 -4.27
C VAL A 125 13.06 -20.44 -5.21
N LYS A 126 13.14 -19.91 -6.44
CA LYS A 126 12.01 -19.80 -7.42
C LYS A 126 11.87 -20.98 -8.40
N THR A 127 12.51 -22.12 -8.15
CA THR A 127 12.75 -23.20 -9.17
C THR A 127 11.48 -23.68 -9.88
N ASP A 128 10.37 -23.89 -9.18
CA ASP A 128 9.15 -24.46 -9.79
C ASP A 128 8.28 -23.45 -10.55
N ARG A 129 8.37 -22.16 -10.20
CA ARG A 129 7.58 -21.08 -10.83
C ARG A 129 8.12 -20.70 -12.18
N GLU A 130 9.44 -20.51 -12.27
CA GLU A 130 10.08 -20.19 -13.53
C GLU A 130 9.83 -21.29 -14.57
N ALA A 131 9.80 -22.56 -14.14
CA ALA A 131 9.46 -23.68 -14.99
C ALA A 131 8.01 -23.57 -15.51
N LYS A 132 7.04 -23.34 -14.62
CA LYS A 132 5.61 -23.20 -14.99
C LYS A 132 5.36 -21.98 -15.86
N GLN A 133 6.00 -20.84 -15.56
CA GLN A 133 5.86 -19.65 -16.37
C GLN A 133 6.46 -19.83 -17.76
N LYS A 134 7.64 -20.43 -17.88
CA LYS A 134 8.27 -20.80 -19.15
C LYS A 134 7.42 -21.77 -19.97
N GLU A 135 6.74 -22.72 -19.33
CA GLU A 135 5.79 -23.63 -20.00
C GLU A 135 4.58 -22.87 -20.55
N THR A 136 4.04 -21.95 -19.77
CA THR A 136 2.90 -21.10 -20.18
C THR A 136 3.29 -20.18 -21.34
N ASP A 137 4.44 -19.54 -21.25
CA ASP A 137 4.96 -18.65 -22.29
C ASP A 137 5.21 -19.44 -23.60
N LYS A 138 5.81 -20.64 -23.52
CA LYS A 138 5.99 -21.52 -24.68
C LYS A 138 4.66 -21.98 -25.29
N ALA A 139 3.65 -22.24 -24.46
CA ALA A 139 2.32 -22.63 -24.98
C ALA A 139 1.63 -21.47 -25.70
N ILE A 140 1.81 -20.24 -25.25
CA ILE A 140 1.30 -19.02 -25.87
C ILE A 140 2.08 -18.74 -27.17
N GLU A 141 3.40 -18.86 -27.15
CA GLU A 141 4.28 -18.67 -28.30
C GLU A 141 3.96 -19.64 -29.44
N LYS A 142 3.67 -20.90 -29.09
CA LYS A 142 3.26 -21.94 -30.07
C LYS A 142 1.92 -21.61 -30.75
N ARG A 143 1.03 -20.85 -30.08
CA ARG A 143 -0.28 -20.46 -30.63
C ARG A 143 -0.23 -19.19 -31.48
N LEU A 144 0.63 -18.22 -31.13
CA LEU A 144 0.67 -16.89 -31.76
C LEU A 144 1.78 -16.74 -32.83
N GLY A 145 2.77 -17.66 -32.86
CA GLY A 145 3.94 -17.56 -33.74
C GLY A 145 4.92 -16.47 -33.32
N SER A 146 6.21 -16.79 -33.29
CA SER A 146 7.28 -15.96 -32.67
C SER A 146 7.90 -14.91 -33.60
N ASN A 147 7.48 -14.77 -34.87
CA ASN A 147 8.28 -14.10 -35.91
C ASN A 147 8.19 -12.56 -35.96
N ASN A 148 7.25 -11.89 -35.26
CA ASN A 148 7.09 -10.45 -35.32
C ASN A 148 7.21 -9.79 -33.92
N PHE A 149 7.78 -8.58 -33.86
CA PHE A 149 7.83 -7.77 -32.62
C PHE A 149 6.44 -7.59 -31.99
N ILE A 150 5.41 -7.41 -32.81
CA ILE A 150 4.00 -7.29 -32.40
C ILE A 150 3.54 -8.58 -31.70
N ASN A 151 3.86 -9.76 -32.24
CA ASN A 151 3.51 -11.04 -31.64
C ASN A 151 4.24 -11.25 -30.30
N LYS A 152 5.51 -10.87 -30.20
CA LYS A 152 6.25 -10.93 -28.93
C LYS A 152 5.64 -10.02 -27.88
N PHE A 153 5.20 -8.83 -28.26
CA PHE A 153 4.49 -7.90 -27.36
C PHE A 153 3.14 -8.46 -26.91
N PHE A 154 2.36 -9.07 -27.82
CA PHE A 154 1.11 -9.75 -27.47
C PHE A 154 1.34 -10.98 -26.59
N ILE A 155 2.38 -11.77 -26.82
CA ILE A 155 2.77 -12.91 -25.96
C ILE A 155 3.09 -12.42 -24.57
N TYR A 156 3.87 -11.34 -24.45
CA TYR A 156 4.24 -10.74 -23.18
C TYR A 156 3.00 -10.23 -22.42
N ILE A 157 2.12 -9.46 -23.07
CA ILE A 157 0.89 -8.98 -22.43
C ILE A 157 -0.04 -10.12 -22.04
N THR A 158 -0.23 -11.08 -22.93
CA THR A 158 -1.12 -12.21 -22.66
C THR A 158 -0.56 -13.10 -21.53
N GLY A 159 0.75 -13.28 -21.45
CA GLY A 159 1.41 -14.00 -20.36
C GLY A 159 1.35 -13.24 -19.03
N THR A 160 1.61 -11.94 -19.08
CA THR A 160 1.72 -11.10 -17.87
C THR A 160 0.36 -10.68 -17.30
N ILE A 161 -0.65 -10.47 -18.14
CA ILE A 161 -1.98 -10.01 -17.72
C ILE A 161 -3.03 -11.13 -17.88
N GLY A 162 -3.07 -11.75 -19.06
CA GLY A 162 -4.07 -12.79 -19.37
C GLY A 162 -3.89 -14.05 -18.55
N GLY A 163 -2.65 -14.51 -18.38
CA GLY A 163 -2.33 -15.70 -17.58
C GLY A 163 -2.85 -15.61 -16.14
N PRO A 164 -2.51 -14.55 -15.38
CA PRO A 164 -3.01 -14.32 -14.03
C PRO A 164 -4.54 -14.30 -13.93
N ILE A 165 -5.22 -13.59 -14.85
CA ILE A 165 -6.68 -13.52 -14.86
C ILE A 165 -7.30 -14.90 -15.14
N ILE A 166 -6.80 -15.61 -16.13
CA ILE A 166 -7.30 -16.94 -16.48
C ILE A 166 -7.04 -17.93 -15.33
N SER A 167 -5.87 -17.87 -14.68
CA SER A 167 -5.55 -18.70 -13.52
C SER A 167 -6.53 -18.44 -12.38
N PHE A 168 -6.79 -17.18 -12.05
CA PHE A 168 -7.74 -16.79 -11.02
C PHE A 168 -9.17 -17.28 -11.31
N LEU A 169 -9.64 -17.09 -12.55
CA LEU A 169 -10.96 -17.56 -12.99
C LEU A 169 -11.07 -19.09 -12.98
N LYS A 170 -10.03 -19.80 -13.38
CA LYS A 170 -10.01 -21.28 -13.36
C LYS A 170 -9.98 -21.84 -11.94
N LYS A 171 -9.20 -21.22 -11.05
CA LYS A 171 -9.07 -21.65 -9.64
C LYS A 171 -10.38 -21.52 -8.88
N ASN A 172 -11.12 -20.42 -9.08
CA ASN A 172 -12.30 -20.08 -8.30
C ASN A 172 -13.64 -20.38 -9.03
N GLY A 173 -13.61 -20.54 -10.34
CA GLY A 173 -14.81 -20.53 -11.19
C GLY A 173 -15.32 -19.11 -11.44
N PHE A 174 -15.97 -18.88 -12.59
CA PHE A 174 -16.34 -17.54 -13.05
C PHE A 174 -17.26 -16.79 -12.07
N ALA A 175 -18.31 -17.41 -11.58
CA ALA A 175 -19.28 -16.76 -10.70
C ALA A 175 -18.68 -16.35 -9.36
N ILE A 176 -17.87 -17.24 -8.75
CA ILE A 176 -17.18 -16.96 -7.47
C ILE A 176 -16.10 -15.90 -7.68
N ALA A 177 -15.34 -15.97 -8.75
CA ALA A 177 -14.30 -14.98 -9.07
C ALA A 177 -14.87 -13.57 -9.23
N VAL A 178 -15.98 -13.42 -9.98
CA VAL A 178 -16.70 -12.13 -10.11
C VAL A 178 -17.24 -11.67 -8.76
N GLY A 179 -17.79 -12.60 -7.95
CA GLY A 179 -18.24 -12.28 -6.58
C GLY A 179 -17.11 -11.77 -5.69
N ILE A 180 -15.92 -12.39 -5.73
CA ILE A 180 -14.74 -11.96 -4.99
C ILE A 180 -14.28 -10.57 -5.44
N LEU A 181 -14.16 -10.34 -6.74
CA LEU A 181 -13.75 -9.04 -7.28
C LEU A 181 -14.77 -7.94 -6.93
N GLY A 182 -16.08 -8.25 -7.05
CA GLY A 182 -17.14 -7.33 -6.63
C GLY A 182 -17.08 -7.00 -5.14
N PHE A 183 -16.81 -8.01 -4.29
CA PHE A 183 -16.64 -7.81 -2.86
C PHE A 183 -15.41 -6.93 -2.56
N ILE A 184 -14.25 -7.19 -3.18
CA ILE A 184 -13.03 -6.40 -3.05
C ILE A 184 -13.30 -4.93 -3.41
N PHE A 185 -13.96 -4.71 -4.55
CA PHE A 185 -14.31 -3.37 -5.01
C PHE A 185 -15.24 -2.64 -4.04
N LEU A 186 -16.34 -3.27 -3.62
CA LEU A 186 -17.31 -2.68 -2.70
C LEU A 186 -16.73 -2.42 -1.32
N PHE A 187 -15.87 -3.31 -0.83
CA PHE A 187 -15.20 -3.13 0.46
C PHE A 187 -14.27 -1.93 0.46
N LYS A 188 -13.49 -1.76 -0.61
CA LYS A 188 -12.50 -0.67 -0.72
C LYS A 188 -13.11 0.68 -1.10
N ILE A 189 -14.19 0.71 -1.86
CA ILE A 189 -14.80 1.98 -2.31
C ILE A 189 -15.29 2.82 -1.12
N GLY A 190 -15.88 2.19 -0.10
CA GLY A 190 -16.34 2.87 1.12
C GLY A 190 -15.19 3.52 1.88
N GLU A 191 -14.10 2.77 2.12
CA GLU A 191 -12.88 3.27 2.79
C GLU A 191 -12.22 4.41 2.00
N ALA A 192 -12.10 4.26 0.68
CA ALA A 192 -11.47 5.26 -0.19
C ALA A 192 -12.28 6.57 -0.22
N PHE A 193 -13.60 6.47 -0.25
CA PHE A 193 -14.50 7.63 -0.24
C PHE A 193 -14.40 8.39 1.08
N LEU A 194 -14.51 7.69 2.20
CA LEU A 194 -14.41 8.29 3.54
C LEU A 194 -13.05 8.96 3.73
N GLY A 195 -11.96 8.31 3.37
CA GLY A 195 -10.61 8.84 3.50
C GLY A 195 -10.38 10.15 2.73
N ARG A 196 -11.08 10.37 1.61
CA ARG A 196 -10.97 11.60 0.81
C ARG A 196 -11.92 12.69 1.28
N MET A 197 -13.14 12.33 1.66
CA MET A 197 -14.18 13.30 2.04
C MET A 197 -14.11 13.74 3.49
N SER A 198 -13.45 12.97 4.37
CA SER A 198 -13.38 13.26 5.81
C SER A 198 -12.84 14.66 6.12
N ILE A 199 -11.77 15.09 5.46
CA ILE A 199 -11.15 16.43 5.69
C ILE A 199 -12.10 17.56 5.28
N VAL A 200 -12.84 17.38 4.19
CA VAL A 200 -13.84 18.37 3.72
C VAL A 200 -14.96 18.45 4.76
N PHE A 201 -15.47 17.32 5.17
CA PHE A 201 -16.51 17.19 6.19
C PHE A 201 -16.14 17.85 7.52
N TYR A 202 -14.91 17.61 8.02
CA TYR A 202 -14.45 18.24 9.27
C TYR A 202 -14.39 19.76 9.18
N LYS A 203 -13.98 20.29 8.02
CA LYS A 203 -13.97 21.73 7.78
C LYS A 203 -15.36 22.33 7.69
N GLU A 204 -16.32 21.63 7.08
CA GLU A 204 -17.71 22.08 6.98
C GLU A 204 -18.41 22.15 8.36
N ILE A 205 -18.10 21.23 9.26
CA ILE A 205 -18.59 21.29 10.66
C ILE A 205 -17.95 22.46 11.45
N GLY A 206 -16.81 22.99 10.94
CA GLY A 206 -16.13 24.17 11.54
C GLY A 206 -14.97 23.80 12.45
N PHE A 207 -14.36 22.62 12.31
CA PHE A 207 -13.11 22.29 13.01
C PHE A 207 -11.92 23.02 12.40
N SER A 208 -11.05 23.55 13.26
CA SER A 208 -9.83 24.22 12.84
C SER A 208 -8.81 23.22 12.28
N LYS A 209 -7.86 23.74 11.47
CA LYS A 209 -6.75 22.91 10.95
C LYS A 209 -5.95 22.26 12.07
N GLY A 210 -5.75 22.97 13.19
CA GLY A 210 -5.04 22.44 14.37
C GLY A 210 -5.79 21.30 15.04
N GLN A 211 -7.12 21.42 15.23
CA GLN A 211 -7.95 20.35 15.77
C GLN A 211 -7.92 19.08 14.87
N ILE A 212 -8.05 19.27 13.56
CA ILE A 212 -7.94 18.15 12.59
C ILE A 212 -6.55 17.50 12.66
N ALA A 213 -5.48 18.29 12.77
CA ALA A 213 -4.12 17.78 12.88
C ALA A 213 -3.91 16.94 14.15
N ILE A 214 -4.38 17.40 15.30
CA ILE A 214 -4.22 16.69 16.58
C ILE A 214 -5.02 15.39 16.59
N TYR A 215 -6.32 15.44 16.27
CA TYR A 215 -7.21 14.28 16.41
C TYR A 215 -7.02 13.28 15.26
N SER A 216 -7.01 13.75 14.00
CA SER A 216 -6.97 12.85 12.84
C SER A 216 -5.55 12.40 12.46
N LYS A 217 -4.50 13.19 12.75
CA LYS A 217 -3.14 12.83 12.35
C LYS A 217 -2.28 12.35 13.52
N GLY A 218 -2.35 13.04 14.67
CA GLY A 218 -1.53 12.71 15.83
C GLY A 218 -2.03 11.46 16.56
N LEU A 219 -3.22 11.52 17.14
CA LEU A 219 -3.82 10.39 17.86
C LEU A 219 -4.08 9.21 16.91
N GLY A 220 -4.56 9.47 15.70
CA GLY A 220 -4.86 8.47 14.70
C GLY A 220 -3.65 7.58 14.35
N TRP A 221 -2.42 8.10 14.34
CA TRP A 221 -1.25 7.27 14.03
C TRP A 221 -1.02 6.17 15.08
N ILE A 222 -1.01 6.54 16.37
CA ILE A 222 -0.79 5.58 17.46
C ILE A 222 -1.93 4.54 17.46
N THR A 223 -3.17 5.01 17.36
CA THR A 223 -4.35 4.15 17.28
C THR A 223 -4.24 3.16 16.11
N THR A 224 -3.92 3.63 14.92
CA THR A 224 -3.78 2.77 13.74
C THR A 224 -2.73 1.69 13.94
N ILE A 225 -1.53 1.99 14.48
CA ILE A 225 -0.49 0.97 14.71
C ILE A 225 -0.95 -0.07 15.73
N VAL A 226 -1.45 0.37 16.89
CA VAL A 226 -1.88 -0.54 17.96
C VAL A 226 -2.99 -1.45 17.47
N PHE A 227 -4.02 -0.89 16.83
CA PHE A 227 -5.16 -1.68 16.36
C PHE A 227 -4.87 -2.48 15.09
N THR A 228 -3.89 -2.10 14.28
CA THR A 228 -3.35 -2.96 13.21
C THR A 228 -2.75 -4.24 13.78
N LEU A 229 -1.93 -4.15 14.83
CA LEU A 229 -1.37 -5.33 15.49
C LEU A 229 -2.46 -6.19 16.14
N LEU A 230 -3.42 -5.57 16.83
CA LEU A 230 -4.57 -6.28 17.41
C LEU A 230 -5.45 -6.94 16.34
N GLY A 231 -5.66 -6.28 15.21
CA GLY A 231 -6.35 -6.83 14.04
C GLY A 231 -5.63 -8.05 13.46
N GLY A 232 -4.30 -8.01 13.40
CA GLY A 232 -3.46 -9.16 13.03
C GLY A 232 -3.63 -10.33 13.99
N VAL A 233 -3.57 -10.07 15.30
CA VAL A 233 -3.81 -11.10 16.33
C VAL A 233 -5.22 -11.68 16.22
N MET A 234 -6.22 -10.85 15.99
CA MET A 234 -7.59 -11.31 15.78
C MET A 234 -7.69 -12.20 14.54
N ALA A 235 -7.10 -11.78 13.41
CA ALA A 235 -7.10 -12.56 12.17
C ALA A 235 -6.40 -13.91 12.32
N MET A 236 -5.30 -13.97 13.11
CA MET A 236 -4.62 -15.23 13.43
C MET A 236 -5.48 -16.18 14.30
N ARG A 237 -6.27 -15.63 15.24
CA ARG A 237 -7.06 -16.43 16.18
C ARG A 237 -8.42 -16.84 15.64
N THR A 238 -9.14 -15.92 15.00
CA THR A 238 -10.52 -16.14 14.54
C THR A 238 -10.62 -16.48 13.06
N GLY A 239 -9.55 -16.23 12.31
CA GLY A 239 -9.48 -16.37 10.86
C GLY A 239 -9.79 -15.08 10.12
N THR A 240 -9.18 -14.92 8.95
CA THR A 240 -9.21 -13.69 8.13
C THR A 240 -10.63 -13.28 7.74
N ILE A 241 -11.48 -14.23 7.30
CA ILE A 241 -12.84 -13.94 6.84
C ILE A 241 -13.71 -13.39 7.99
N LYS A 242 -13.66 -14.03 9.17
CA LYS A 242 -14.43 -13.57 10.34
C LYS A 242 -13.98 -12.19 10.79
N THR A 243 -12.66 -11.94 10.81
CA THR A 243 -12.10 -10.62 11.13
C THR A 243 -12.58 -9.56 10.14
N MET A 244 -12.65 -9.89 8.85
CA MET A 244 -13.11 -8.98 7.80
C MET A 244 -14.59 -8.64 7.94
N PHE A 245 -15.45 -9.63 8.28
CA PHE A 245 -16.87 -9.37 8.60
C PHE A 245 -17.04 -8.46 9.81
N PHE A 246 -16.28 -8.74 10.88
CA PHE A 246 -16.28 -7.90 12.07
C PHE A 246 -15.83 -6.46 11.75
N ALA A 247 -14.73 -6.31 11.03
CA ALA A 247 -14.21 -5.01 10.64
C ALA A 247 -15.17 -4.24 9.74
N GLY A 248 -15.80 -4.90 8.77
CA GLY A 248 -16.80 -4.28 7.90
C GLY A 248 -18.03 -3.81 8.67
N GLY A 249 -18.52 -4.60 9.63
CA GLY A 249 -19.61 -4.20 10.54
C GLY A 249 -19.21 -3.01 11.40
N LEU A 250 -17.99 -3.00 11.94
CA LEU A 250 -17.45 -1.90 12.73
C LEU A 250 -17.34 -0.61 11.89
N MET A 251 -16.83 -0.70 10.64
CA MET A 251 -16.78 0.44 9.72
C MET A 251 -18.18 1.02 9.44
N ALA A 252 -19.19 0.18 9.25
CA ALA A 252 -20.55 0.65 9.05
C ALA A 252 -21.08 1.40 10.29
N LEU A 253 -20.78 0.90 11.50
CA LEU A 253 -21.16 1.57 12.75
C LEU A 253 -20.41 2.88 12.97
N THR A 254 -19.12 2.95 12.67
CA THR A 254 -18.34 4.18 12.83
C THR A 254 -18.78 5.28 11.87
N ASN A 255 -19.25 4.93 10.67
CA ASN A 255 -19.86 5.89 9.76
C ASN A 255 -21.11 6.57 10.36
N LEU A 256 -21.87 5.87 11.21
CA LEU A 256 -23.00 6.48 11.91
C LEU A 256 -22.55 7.52 12.95
N LEU A 257 -21.34 7.38 13.53
CA LEU A 257 -20.80 8.41 14.43
C LEU A 257 -20.52 9.72 13.69
N PHE A 258 -20.09 9.68 12.44
CA PHE A 258 -19.94 10.90 11.62
C PHE A 258 -21.29 11.52 11.28
N ALA A 259 -22.32 10.72 10.99
CA ALA A 259 -23.68 11.23 10.81
C ALA A 259 -24.21 11.88 12.10
N PHE A 260 -23.95 11.26 13.26
CA PHE A 260 -24.31 11.81 14.56
C PHE A 260 -23.53 13.11 14.87
N LEU A 261 -22.26 13.17 14.51
CA LEU A 261 -21.43 14.39 14.63
C LEU A 261 -22.02 15.53 13.78
N TYR A 262 -22.51 15.24 12.59
CA TYR A 262 -23.17 16.24 11.74
C TYR A 262 -24.43 16.82 12.40
N TRP A 263 -25.28 15.99 12.99
CA TRP A 263 -26.50 16.43 13.65
C TRP A 263 -26.26 17.20 14.95
N THR A 264 -25.26 16.82 15.72
CA THR A 264 -24.91 17.51 16.97
C THR A 264 -24.11 18.81 16.76
N GLY A 265 -23.52 18.96 15.57
CA GLY A 265 -22.65 20.08 15.26
C GLY A 265 -21.25 19.95 15.88
N LYS A 266 -20.54 21.07 16.02
CA LYS A 266 -19.16 21.10 16.48
C LYS A 266 -19.00 20.64 17.94
N SER A 267 -18.62 19.38 18.13
CA SER A 267 -18.27 18.77 19.43
C SER A 267 -16.92 18.11 19.32
N GLU A 268 -15.91 18.63 20.04
CA GLU A 268 -14.53 18.10 20.00
C GLU A 268 -14.46 16.67 20.55
N LEU A 269 -15.20 16.38 21.62
CA LEU A 269 -15.25 15.05 22.22
C LEU A 269 -15.81 14.03 21.24
N LEU A 270 -16.96 14.36 20.61
CA LEU A 270 -17.59 13.45 19.64
C LEU A 270 -16.73 13.29 18.40
N PHE A 271 -16.05 14.34 17.96
CA PHE A 271 -15.09 14.29 16.87
C PHE A 271 -13.92 13.35 17.18
N ALA A 272 -13.32 13.48 18.36
CA ALA A 272 -12.25 12.59 18.81
C ALA A 272 -12.71 11.12 18.85
N ILE A 273 -13.88 10.85 19.42
CA ILE A 273 -14.47 9.50 19.48
C ILE A 273 -14.71 8.95 18.08
N ALA A 274 -15.31 9.73 17.18
CA ALA A 274 -15.61 9.29 15.82
C ALA A 274 -14.34 8.96 15.03
N VAL A 275 -13.31 9.82 15.11
CA VAL A 275 -12.03 9.60 14.42
C VAL A 275 -11.28 8.38 14.99
N ILE A 276 -11.19 8.25 16.31
CA ILE A 276 -10.50 7.10 16.93
C ILE A 276 -11.23 5.79 16.59
N ALA A 277 -12.55 5.78 16.67
CA ALA A 277 -13.36 4.60 16.33
C ALA A 277 -13.20 4.22 14.84
N ASP A 278 -13.15 5.21 13.95
CA ASP A 278 -12.91 4.99 12.52
C ASP A 278 -11.50 4.45 12.25
N ASP A 279 -10.47 5.03 12.85
CA ASP A 279 -9.08 4.55 12.74
C ASP A 279 -8.94 3.10 13.24
N ILE A 280 -9.63 2.73 14.33
CA ILE A 280 -9.69 1.35 14.82
C ILE A 280 -10.32 0.43 13.79
N SER A 281 -11.49 0.80 13.26
CA SER A 281 -12.20 -0.02 12.28
C SER A 281 -11.41 -0.17 10.97
N ALA A 282 -10.80 0.93 10.49
CA ALA A 282 -9.98 0.94 9.31
C ALA A 282 -8.69 0.08 9.48
N ALA A 283 -8.07 0.10 10.68
CA ALA A 283 -6.91 -0.73 10.97
C ALA A 283 -7.25 -2.23 10.90
N PHE A 284 -8.35 -2.65 11.56
CA PHE A 284 -8.83 -4.05 11.49
C PHE A 284 -9.19 -4.44 10.05
N ALA A 285 -9.91 -3.56 9.34
CA ALA A 285 -10.33 -3.80 7.97
C ALA A 285 -9.15 -3.96 7.01
N THR A 286 -8.17 -3.06 7.08
CA THR A 286 -7.01 -3.08 6.20
C THR A 286 -6.17 -4.35 6.41
N VAL A 287 -5.90 -4.75 7.66
CA VAL A 287 -5.15 -5.99 7.95
C VAL A 287 -5.87 -7.22 7.43
N ALA A 288 -7.18 -7.33 7.73
CA ALA A 288 -7.97 -8.48 7.30
C ALA A 288 -8.07 -8.53 5.76
N PHE A 289 -8.19 -7.38 5.11
CA PHE A 289 -8.26 -7.26 3.66
C PHE A 289 -6.94 -7.63 2.99
N VAL A 290 -5.80 -7.13 3.48
CA VAL A 290 -4.45 -7.48 2.97
C VAL A 290 -4.18 -8.98 3.16
N ALA A 291 -4.54 -9.54 4.32
CA ALA A 291 -4.43 -10.98 4.56
C ALA A 291 -5.33 -11.79 3.60
N PHE A 292 -6.57 -11.35 3.37
CA PHE A 292 -7.52 -11.99 2.47
C PHE A 292 -7.00 -12.03 1.03
N ILE A 293 -6.57 -10.88 0.49
CA ILE A 293 -6.01 -10.83 -0.86
C ILE A 293 -4.77 -11.73 -0.95
N SER A 294 -3.88 -11.69 0.05
CA SER A 294 -2.67 -12.52 0.07
C SER A 294 -2.95 -14.02 0.01
N LEU A 295 -4.09 -14.47 0.55
CA LEU A 295 -4.53 -15.87 0.50
C LEU A 295 -5.19 -16.26 -0.84
N LEU A 296 -5.70 -15.29 -1.59
CA LEU A 296 -6.35 -15.55 -2.89
C LEU A 296 -5.36 -15.72 -4.03
N VAL A 297 -4.19 -15.12 -3.90
CA VAL A 297 -3.17 -15.05 -4.96
C VAL A 297 -2.66 -16.43 -5.34
N ASP A 298 -2.52 -16.68 -6.64
CA ASP A 298 -1.79 -17.84 -7.17
C ASP A 298 -0.29 -17.54 -7.13
N ARG A 299 0.45 -18.43 -6.48
CA ARG A 299 1.91 -18.30 -6.31
C ARG A 299 2.69 -18.21 -7.63
N THR A 300 2.14 -18.67 -8.72
CA THR A 300 2.75 -18.55 -10.05
C THR A 300 2.76 -17.09 -10.53
N TYR A 301 1.77 -16.28 -10.10
CA TYR A 301 1.55 -14.90 -10.56
C TYR A 301 1.42 -13.92 -9.39
N THR A 302 2.17 -14.14 -8.29
CA THR A 302 2.00 -13.40 -7.03
C THR A 302 1.96 -11.89 -7.23
N ALA A 303 2.96 -11.30 -7.89
CA ALA A 303 3.05 -9.86 -8.07
C ALA A 303 1.88 -9.30 -8.90
N THR A 304 1.52 -9.96 -10.02
CA THR A 304 0.47 -9.46 -10.93
C THR A 304 -0.94 -9.62 -10.35
N GLN A 305 -1.21 -10.69 -9.60
CA GLN A 305 -2.54 -10.90 -9.01
C GLN A 305 -2.74 -10.08 -7.73
N TYR A 306 -1.66 -9.75 -7.02
CA TYR A 306 -1.76 -8.92 -5.83
C TYR A 306 -1.94 -7.42 -6.19
N ALA A 307 -1.29 -6.96 -7.27
CA ALA A 307 -1.41 -5.60 -7.80
C ALA A 307 -2.82 -5.26 -8.32
#